data_244e8dacacfbdc673184ee633650a74b
#
_entry.id   244e8dacacfbdc673184ee633650a74b
#
_cell.length_a   1.000
_cell.length_b   1.000
_cell.length_c   1.000
_cell.angle_alpha   90.00
_cell.angle_beta   90.00
_cell.angle_gamma   90.00
#
_symmetry.space_group_name_H-M   'P 1'
#
loop_
_entity.id
_entity.type
_entity.pdbx_description
1 polymer ?
#
loop_
_entity_poly.entity_id
_entity_poly.type
_entity_poly.pdbx_seq_one_letter_code
_entity_poly.pdbx_strand_id
1 'polypeptide(L)'
;MTDASNIARLELNASHYENRREPFTFTHPQFTALWENRLSDENYRTVLACGAKNLYGFLTFKNEIESGKILALYIDPLYMRLGIGKLLLQTAEQMVRIKGGSSIEVDVEVLNKRAISFYTSLQFAKVSVKLDHLIVMRKEFYNA
;
A
#
# COMPACT_ATOMS: atom_id res chain seq x y z
N MET A 1 21.13 5.74 5.82
CA MET A 1 20.22 4.66 5.43
C MET A 1 19.37 5.14 4.26
N THR A 2 19.24 4.35 3.21
CA THR A 2 18.45 4.72 2.03
C THR A 2 16.95 4.58 2.30
N ASP A 3 16.12 5.24 1.49
CA ASP A 3 14.68 5.08 1.56
C ASP A 3 14.26 3.63 1.34
N ALA A 4 14.91 2.93 0.39
CA ALA A 4 14.64 1.51 0.15
C ALA A 4 14.87 0.66 1.40
N SER A 5 15.95 0.92 2.13
CA SER A 5 16.26 0.19 3.37
C SER A 5 15.23 0.48 4.46
N ASN A 6 14.81 1.73 4.61
CA ASN A 6 13.79 2.12 5.59
C ASN A 6 12.43 1.51 5.27
N ILE A 7 12.05 1.53 3.99
CA ILE A 7 10.79 0.94 3.53
C ILE A 7 10.80 -0.57 3.76
N ALA A 8 11.89 -1.24 3.40
CA ALA A 8 12.03 -2.68 3.58
C ALA A 8 11.92 -3.08 5.05
N ARG A 9 12.55 -2.32 5.94
CA ARG A 9 12.46 -2.57 7.38
C ARG A 9 11.04 -2.41 7.88
N LEU A 10 10.37 -1.35 7.45
CA LEU A 10 9.00 -1.08 7.85
C LEU A 10 8.07 -2.20 7.38
N GLU A 11 8.23 -2.66 6.13
CA GLU A 11 7.42 -3.75 5.59
C GLU A 11 7.59 -5.03 6.40
N LEU A 12 8.83 -5.38 6.74
CA LEU A 12 9.11 -6.55 7.58
C LEU A 12 8.46 -6.44 8.95
N ASN A 13 8.57 -5.28 9.60
CA ASN A 13 7.99 -5.07 10.91
C ASN A 13 6.46 -5.09 10.87
N ALA A 14 5.87 -4.42 9.91
CA ALA A 14 4.41 -4.34 9.79
C ALA A 14 3.79 -5.68 9.44
N SER A 15 4.49 -6.54 8.69
CA SER A 15 3.97 -7.83 8.30
C SER A 15 3.63 -8.74 9.49
N HIS A 16 4.26 -8.52 10.63
CA HIS A 16 3.95 -9.28 11.86
C HIS A 16 2.55 -8.98 12.40
N TYR A 17 1.96 -7.87 12.00
CA TYR A 17 0.61 -7.47 12.41
C TYR A 17 -0.47 -7.89 11.42
N GLU A 18 -0.08 -8.47 10.28
CA GLU A 18 -1.02 -8.92 9.27
C GLU A 18 -1.31 -10.41 9.43
N ASN A 19 -2.59 -10.78 9.32
CA ASN A 19 -2.97 -12.18 9.21
C ASN A 19 -2.74 -12.61 7.77
N ARG A 20 -1.55 -13.13 7.50
CA ARG A 20 -1.18 -13.61 6.18
C ARG A 20 -1.33 -15.13 6.11
N ARG A 21 -1.71 -15.60 4.94
CA ARG A 21 -1.76 -17.04 4.67
C ARG A 21 -0.36 -17.65 4.73
N GLU A 22 0.63 -16.90 4.24
CA GLU A 22 2.04 -17.31 4.27
C GLU A 22 2.88 -16.16 4.83
N PRO A 23 3.84 -16.49 5.72
CA PRO A 23 4.74 -15.46 6.23
C PRO A 23 5.73 -14.99 5.17
N PHE A 24 6.31 -13.80 5.37
CA PHE A 24 7.42 -13.36 4.52
C PHE A 24 8.64 -14.26 4.74
N THR A 25 9.24 -14.68 3.63
CA THR A 25 10.46 -15.49 3.64
C THR A 25 11.71 -14.66 3.31
N PHE A 26 11.55 -13.41 2.89
CA PHE A 26 12.65 -12.53 2.51
C PHE A 26 13.31 -11.92 3.73
N THR A 27 14.64 -11.77 3.66
CA THR A 27 15.42 -11.05 4.67
C THR A 27 15.36 -9.55 4.39
N HIS A 28 15.80 -8.72 5.36
CA HIS A 28 15.88 -7.26 5.16
C HIS A 28 16.75 -6.87 3.95
N PRO A 29 17.96 -7.45 3.72
CA PRO A 29 18.72 -7.12 2.51
C PRO A 29 17.98 -7.47 1.21
N GLN A 30 17.25 -8.58 1.18
CA GLN A 30 16.47 -8.97 0.01
C GLN A 30 15.35 -7.99 -0.28
N PHE A 31 14.63 -7.55 0.75
CA PHE A 31 13.60 -6.53 0.60
C PHE A 31 14.19 -5.17 0.18
N THR A 32 15.35 -4.82 0.72
CA THR A 32 16.03 -3.57 0.33
C THR A 32 16.33 -3.55 -1.17
N ALA A 33 16.91 -4.64 -1.70
CA ALA A 33 17.19 -4.75 -3.12
C ALA A 33 15.91 -4.66 -3.98
N LEU A 34 14.85 -5.33 -3.54
CA LEU A 34 13.56 -5.28 -4.23
C LEU A 34 13.01 -3.85 -4.28
N TRP A 35 13.09 -3.12 -3.15
CA TRP A 35 12.61 -1.74 -3.09
C TRP A 35 13.47 -0.77 -3.89
N GLU A 36 14.77 -1.00 -3.98
CA GLU A 36 15.63 -0.19 -4.86
C GLU A 36 15.16 -0.29 -6.30
N ASN A 37 14.81 -1.50 -6.77
CA ASN A 37 14.27 -1.69 -8.10
C ASN A 37 12.91 -1.00 -8.28
N ARG A 38 12.01 -1.12 -7.31
CA ARG A 38 10.69 -0.49 -7.36
C ARG A 38 10.78 1.03 -7.41
N LEU A 39 11.64 1.63 -6.58
CA LEU A 39 11.77 3.08 -6.50
C LEU A 39 12.37 3.67 -7.78
N SER A 40 13.14 2.91 -8.54
CA SER A 40 13.71 3.36 -9.80
C SER A 40 12.79 3.12 -11.01
N ASP A 41 11.70 2.39 -10.85
CA ASP A 41 10.77 2.09 -11.93
C ASP A 41 9.75 3.22 -12.08
N GLU A 42 9.67 3.81 -13.28
CA GLU A 42 8.79 4.94 -13.57
C GLU A 42 7.29 4.61 -13.47
N ASN A 43 6.92 3.32 -13.59
CA ASN A 43 5.54 2.89 -13.50
C ASN A 43 5.02 2.89 -12.06
N TYR A 44 5.92 2.90 -11.09
CA TYR A 44 5.57 2.88 -9.68
C TYR A 44 5.75 4.25 -9.05
N ARG A 45 4.91 4.55 -8.08
CA ARG A 45 5.01 5.75 -7.26
C ARG A 45 4.92 5.36 -5.80
N THR A 46 5.77 5.98 -4.98
CA THR A 46 5.76 5.72 -3.54
C THR A 46 5.54 7.02 -2.80
N VAL A 47 4.56 7.00 -1.89
CA VAL A 47 4.26 8.12 -1.01
C VAL A 47 4.78 7.76 0.38
N LEU A 48 5.54 8.64 0.98
CA LEU A 48 6.15 8.42 2.29
C LEU A 48 5.52 9.36 3.32
N ALA A 49 5.23 8.81 4.49
CA ALA A 49 4.85 9.61 5.65
C ALA A 49 6.05 9.61 6.61
N CYS A 50 6.70 10.75 6.72
CA CYS A 50 7.96 10.89 7.48
C CYS A 50 7.83 11.92 8.58
N GLY A 51 8.45 11.62 9.73
CA GLY A 51 8.78 12.62 10.72
C GLY A 51 10.21 13.11 10.51
N ALA A 52 10.74 13.88 11.49
CA ALA A 52 12.08 14.44 11.40
C ALA A 52 13.18 13.38 11.34
N LYS A 53 12.96 12.21 11.95
CA LYS A 53 13.97 11.15 12.05
C LYS A 53 13.46 9.78 11.63
N ASN A 54 12.15 9.60 11.46
CA ASN A 54 11.55 8.29 11.28
C ASN A 54 10.61 8.27 10.09
N LEU A 55 10.56 7.11 9.44
CA LEU A 55 9.53 6.80 8.48
C LEU A 55 8.33 6.21 9.24
N TYR A 56 7.18 6.85 9.15
CA TYR A 56 5.95 6.39 9.84
C TYR A 56 5.15 5.39 9.01
N GLY A 57 5.22 5.51 7.71
CA GLY A 57 4.48 4.64 6.81
C GLY A 57 4.78 4.98 5.36
N PHE A 58 4.31 4.10 4.47
CA PHE A 58 4.44 4.34 3.05
C PHE A 58 3.32 3.64 2.29
N LEU A 59 3.06 4.14 1.08
CA LEU A 59 2.16 3.52 0.13
C LEU A 59 2.83 3.52 -1.24
N THR A 60 2.87 2.36 -1.89
CA THR A 60 3.34 2.24 -3.26
C THR A 60 2.20 1.79 -4.15
N PHE A 61 2.04 2.44 -5.28
CA PHE A 61 1.05 2.07 -6.28
C PHE A 61 1.67 2.09 -7.67
N LYS A 62 1.06 1.35 -8.56
CA LYS A 62 1.41 1.33 -9.98
C LYS A 62 0.36 2.09 -10.75
N ASN A 63 0.81 2.99 -11.64
CA ASN A 63 -0.10 3.63 -12.59
C ASN A 63 -0.40 2.62 -13.71
N GLU A 64 -1.69 2.39 -13.92
CA GLU A 64 -2.19 1.60 -15.02
C GLU A 64 -3.02 2.51 -15.93
N ILE A 65 -3.49 2.00 -17.06
CA ILE A 65 -4.36 2.77 -17.94
C ILE A 65 -5.68 3.00 -17.20
N GLU A 66 -6.04 4.26 -16.97
CA GLU A 66 -7.29 4.67 -16.33
C GLU A 66 -7.44 4.29 -14.86
N SER A 67 -6.42 3.70 -14.23
CA SER A 67 -6.52 3.30 -12.82
C SER A 67 -5.16 3.29 -12.13
N GLY A 68 -5.19 3.13 -10.81
CA GLY A 68 -4.01 2.85 -10.00
C GLY A 68 -4.17 1.52 -9.30
N LYS A 69 -3.07 0.82 -9.06
CA LYS A 69 -3.05 -0.43 -8.31
C LYS A 69 -2.13 -0.29 -7.11
N ILE A 70 -2.69 -0.39 -5.92
CA ILE A 70 -1.89 -0.36 -4.68
C ILE A 70 -1.13 -1.68 -4.57
N LEU A 71 0.17 -1.60 -4.40
CA LEU A 71 1.04 -2.76 -4.21
C LEU A 71 1.35 -3.00 -2.74
N ALA A 72 1.48 -1.92 -1.97
CA ALA A 72 1.84 -2.00 -0.56
C ALA A 72 1.37 -0.75 0.17
N LEU A 73 0.85 -0.95 1.37
CA LEU A 73 0.52 0.12 2.30
C LEU A 73 0.86 -0.40 3.68
N TYR A 74 1.88 0.16 4.31
CA TYR A 74 2.32 -0.26 5.62
C TYR A 74 2.54 0.95 6.51
N ILE A 75 2.09 0.82 7.76
CA ILE A 75 2.26 1.83 8.80
C ILE A 75 3.08 1.19 9.91
N ASP A 76 4.08 1.91 10.39
CA ASP A 76 4.82 1.47 11.58
C ASP A 76 3.81 1.25 12.71
N PRO A 77 3.83 0.08 13.37
CA PRO A 77 2.87 -0.22 14.42
C PRO A 77 2.80 0.83 15.53
N LEU A 78 3.89 1.52 15.81
CA LEU A 78 3.92 2.60 16.80
C LEU A 78 3.08 3.81 16.39
N TYR A 79 2.77 3.94 15.11
CA TYR A 79 2.06 5.10 14.55
C TYR A 79 0.72 4.74 13.95
N MET A 80 0.20 3.55 14.25
CA MET A 80 -1.13 3.13 13.80
C MET A 80 -2.23 3.94 14.47
N ARG A 81 -3.37 4.04 13.80
CA ARG A 81 -4.58 4.72 14.30
C ARG A 81 -4.43 6.23 14.47
N LEU A 82 -3.46 6.83 13.77
CA LEU A 82 -3.26 8.28 13.76
C LEU A 82 -3.74 8.93 12.47
N GLY A 83 -4.39 8.16 11.58
CA GLY A 83 -4.87 8.67 10.30
C GLY A 83 -3.82 8.71 9.20
N ILE A 84 -2.64 8.15 9.42
CA ILE A 84 -1.55 8.17 8.44
C ILE A 84 -1.91 7.37 7.19
N GLY A 85 -2.49 6.18 7.35
CA GLY A 85 -2.90 5.36 6.22
C GLY A 85 -3.92 6.06 5.33
N LYS A 86 -4.86 6.77 5.94
CA LYS A 86 -5.86 7.54 5.21
C LYS A 86 -5.22 8.67 4.41
N LEU A 87 -4.26 9.39 5.00
CA LEU A 87 -3.55 10.47 4.30
C LEU A 87 -2.72 9.94 3.14
N LEU A 88 -2.03 8.84 3.33
CA LEU A 88 -1.25 8.20 2.26
C LEU A 88 -2.16 7.79 1.10
N LEU A 89 -3.30 7.18 1.42
CA LEU A 89 -4.25 6.74 0.41
C LEU A 89 -4.87 7.93 -0.34
N GLN A 90 -5.26 8.98 0.38
CA GLN A 90 -5.80 10.20 -0.25
C GLN A 90 -4.80 10.84 -1.21
N THR A 91 -3.52 10.87 -0.83
CA THR A 91 -2.46 11.37 -1.69
C THR A 91 -2.30 10.51 -2.95
N ALA A 92 -2.30 9.19 -2.79
CA ALA A 92 -2.22 8.27 -3.93
C ALA A 92 -3.42 8.46 -4.87
N GLU A 93 -4.63 8.60 -4.31
CA GLU A 93 -5.83 8.84 -5.12
C GLU A 93 -5.71 10.11 -5.96
N GLN A 94 -5.20 11.19 -5.37
CA GLN A 94 -4.99 12.43 -6.11
C GLN A 94 -3.98 12.25 -7.23
N MET A 95 -2.90 11.53 -6.97
CA MET A 95 -1.88 11.26 -8.01
C MET A 95 -2.46 10.46 -9.16
N VAL A 96 -3.29 9.46 -8.88
CA VAL A 96 -3.98 8.68 -9.91
C VAL A 96 -4.94 9.56 -10.71
N ARG A 97 -5.72 10.40 -10.04
CA ARG A 97 -6.66 11.34 -10.70
C ARG A 97 -5.94 12.31 -11.63
N ILE A 98 -4.81 12.87 -11.19
CA ILE A 98 -4.02 13.82 -11.99
C ILE A 98 -3.55 13.17 -13.30
N LYS A 99 -3.25 11.87 -13.28
CA LYS A 99 -2.86 11.11 -14.46
C LYS A 99 -4.05 10.68 -15.32
N GLY A 100 -5.26 11.06 -14.95
CA GLY A 100 -6.47 10.71 -15.70
C GLY A 100 -7.13 9.41 -15.25
N GLY A 101 -6.68 8.81 -14.14
CA GLY A 101 -7.28 7.59 -13.61
C GLY A 101 -8.65 7.83 -13.01
N SER A 102 -9.53 6.85 -13.15
CA SER A 102 -10.91 6.89 -12.65
C SER A 102 -11.16 5.99 -11.46
N SER A 103 -10.19 5.17 -11.08
CA SER A 103 -10.33 4.24 -9.96
C SER A 103 -8.98 3.84 -9.39
N ILE A 104 -9.01 3.24 -8.20
CA ILE A 104 -7.84 2.66 -7.57
C ILE A 104 -8.23 1.31 -6.97
N GLU A 105 -7.34 0.33 -7.12
CA GLU A 105 -7.55 -1.03 -6.65
C GLU A 105 -6.48 -1.49 -5.70
N VAL A 106 -6.83 -2.50 -4.89
CA VAL A 106 -5.89 -3.19 -4.01
C VAL A 106 -6.29 -4.66 -3.91
N ASP A 107 -5.31 -5.55 -3.83
CA ASP A 107 -5.53 -6.95 -3.49
C ASP A 107 -5.26 -7.12 -1.99
N VAL A 108 -6.22 -7.71 -1.27
CA VAL A 108 -6.15 -7.86 0.18
C VAL A 108 -6.31 -9.34 0.52
N GLU A 109 -5.42 -9.85 1.37
CA GLU A 109 -5.56 -11.21 1.88
C GLU A 109 -6.90 -11.38 2.60
N VAL A 110 -7.61 -12.50 2.33
CA VAL A 110 -8.92 -12.74 2.94
C VAL A 110 -8.86 -12.79 4.47
N LEU A 111 -7.71 -13.15 5.04
CA LEU A 111 -7.52 -13.21 6.49
C LEU A 111 -7.16 -11.86 7.12
N ASN A 112 -6.82 -10.87 6.29
CA ASN A 112 -6.44 -9.55 6.78
C ASN A 112 -7.67 -8.68 7.02
N LYS A 113 -8.39 -8.99 8.08
CA LYS A 113 -9.65 -8.30 8.40
C LYS A 113 -9.44 -6.82 8.69
N ARG A 114 -8.30 -6.46 9.26
CA ARG A 114 -7.97 -5.04 9.53
C ARG A 114 -7.88 -4.25 8.24
N ALA A 115 -7.17 -4.78 7.24
CA ALA A 115 -7.05 -4.11 5.95
C ALA A 115 -8.40 -4.03 5.23
N ILE A 116 -9.18 -5.11 5.25
CA ILE A 116 -10.51 -5.12 4.65
C ILE A 116 -11.38 -4.04 5.27
N SER A 117 -11.40 -3.93 6.60
CA SER A 117 -12.15 -2.90 7.30
C SER A 117 -11.65 -1.50 6.96
N PHE A 118 -10.34 -1.33 6.90
CA PHE A 118 -9.73 -0.04 6.54
C PHE A 118 -10.18 0.42 5.16
N TYR A 119 -10.02 -0.43 4.15
CA TYR A 119 -10.41 -0.06 2.79
C TYR A 119 -11.92 0.12 2.66
N THR A 120 -12.71 -0.72 3.32
CA THR A 120 -14.17 -0.58 3.33
C THR A 120 -14.58 0.77 3.93
N SER A 121 -13.94 1.19 5.01
CA SER A 121 -14.25 2.48 5.65
C SER A 121 -13.91 3.67 4.74
N LEU A 122 -13.03 3.48 3.77
CA LEU A 122 -12.64 4.51 2.81
C LEU A 122 -13.32 4.33 1.45
N GLN A 123 -14.43 3.57 1.44
CA GLN A 123 -15.33 3.42 0.29
C GLN A 123 -14.79 2.53 -0.83
N PHE A 124 -13.90 1.62 -0.50
CA PHE A 124 -13.57 0.53 -1.39
C PHE A 124 -14.64 -0.56 -1.28
N ALA A 125 -14.94 -1.20 -2.38
CA ALA A 125 -15.87 -2.32 -2.42
C ALA A 125 -15.18 -3.55 -3.01
N LYS A 126 -15.58 -4.72 -2.52
CA LYS A 126 -15.10 -5.98 -3.08
C LYS A 126 -15.64 -6.15 -4.48
N VAL A 127 -14.77 -6.43 -5.46
CA VAL A 127 -15.18 -6.66 -6.85
C VAL A 127 -14.96 -8.10 -7.29
N SER A 128 -14.00 -8.81 -6.73
CA SER A 128 -13.74 -10.21 -7.09
C SER A 128 -12.84 -10.89 -6.06
N VAL A 129 -12.65 -12.19 -6.23
CA VAL A 129 -11.67 -12.99 -5.49
C VAL A 129 -10.65 -13.51 -6.50
N LYS A 130 -9.39 -13.51 -6.10
CA LYS A 130 -8.27 -13.87 -6.93
C LYS A 130 -7.43 -14.92 -6.21
N LEU A 131 -7.02 -15.98 -6.92
CA LEU A 131 -6.16 -17.03 -6.37
C LEU A 131 -6.69 -17.66 -5.07
N ASP A 132 -7.99 -17.69 -4.86
CA ASP A 132 -8.68 -18.26 -3.68
C ASP A 132 -8.40 -17.58 -2.35
N HIS A 133 -7.43 -16.66 -2.28
CA HIS A 133 -7.06 -16.04 -1.01
C HIS A 133 -6.92 -14.52 -1.05
N LEU A 134 -7.11 -13.89 -2.20
CA LEU A 134 -7.04 -12.45 -2.34
C LEU A 134 -8.40 -11.88 -2.72
N ILE A 135 -8.82 -10.87 -1.99
CA ILE A 135 -10.00 -10.08 -2.35
C ILE A 135 -9.52 -8.87 -3.13
N VAL A 136 -10.05 -8.66 -4.32
CA VAL A 136 -9.80 -7.43 -5.09
C VAL A 136 -10.81 -6.39 -4.63
N MET A 137 -10.32 -5.27 -4.13
CA MET A 137 -11.15 -4.14 -3.69
C MET A 137 -10.88 -2.94 -4.57
N ARG A 138 -11.93 -2.19 -4.90
CA ARG A 138 -11.82 -1.04 -5.80
C ARG A 138 -12.61 0.14 -5.28
N LYS A 139 -12.06 1.31 -5.47
CA LYS A 139 -12.75 2.58 -5.24
C LYS A 139 -12.83 3.34 -6.55
N GLU A 140 -14.06 3.63 -6.98
CA GLU A 140 -14.30 4.49 -8.14
C GLU A 140 -14.23 5.94 -7.72
N PHE A 141 -13.63 6.79 -8.55
CA PHE A 141 -13.61 8.22 -8.31
C PHE A 141 -14.81 8.85 -9.02
N TYR A 142 -15.63 9.53 -8.25
CA TYR A 142 -16.75 10.27 -8.84
C TYR A 142 -16.32 11.70 -9.08
N ASN A 143 -16.58 12.19 -10.28
CA ASN A 143 -16.41 13.61 -10.57
C ASN A 143 -17.57 14.36 -9.95
N ALA A 144 -17.25 15.24 -9.02
CA ALA A 144 -18.24 16.11 -8.41
C ALA A 144 -18.69 17.16 -9.42
#